data_3bccce01b22e140cdb49cc803fbf02c8
#
_entry.id   3bccce01b22e140cdb49cc803fbf02c8
#
_cell.length_a   1.000
_cell.length_b   1.000
_cell.length_c   1.000
_cell.angle_alpha   90.00
_cell.angle_beta   90.00
_cell.angle_gamma   90.00
#
_symmetry.space_group_name_H-M   'P 1'
#
loop_
_entity.id
_entity.type
_entity.pdbx_description
1 polymer ?
#
loop_
_entity_poly.entity_id
_entity_poly.type
_entity_poly.pdbx_seq_one_letter_code
_entity_poly.pdbx_strand_id
1 'polypeptide(L)'
;MFHEYGSNIALPMFLALVAGVPAVGAQTRQLRVPESLHLEHKEIHEALARATKVADPVGAAARDLAKVLEPHFVREEQIALPPLGLLAPLARGDSIADARAVLAMTDTLRAELPSMLEQHKVIRAATMRLREAAHAARNAEVEELAHKLALHAQNEEEVTYPAAVLVGEIVRNRQR
;
A
#
# COMPACT_ATOMS: atom_id res chain seq x y z
N MET A 1 83.39 12.00 -20.37
CA MET A 1 83.57 10.86 -19.46
C MET A 1 82.42 10.87 -18.47
N PHE A 2 81.72 9.74 -18.32
CA PHE A 2 80.59 9.37 -17.45
C PHE A 2 79.23 9.39 -18.15
N HIS A 3 78.91 8.33 -18.65
CA HIS A 3 78.06 7.14 -18.36
C HIS A 3 76.62 7.44 -18.10
N GLU A 4 75.80 7.04 -19.11
CA GLU A 4 74.35 6.86 -19.02
C GLU A 4 74.04 5.66 -18.12
N TYR A 5 72.94 5.78 -17.40
CA TYR A 5 72.19 4.61 -16.90
C TYR A 5 70.70 4.85 -17.09
N GLY A 6 70.14 4.17 -18.09
CA GLY A 6 68.73 4.06 -18.26
C GLY A 6 68.12 3.10 -17.25
N SER A 7 66.97 3.40 -16.75
CA SER A 7 66.12 2.48 -16.01
C SER A 7 64.72 2.55 -16.58
N ASN A 8 64.36 1.57 -17.38
CA ASN A 8 62.99 1.30 -17.79
C ASN A 8 62.25 0.74 -16.60
N ILE A 9 61.26 1.52 -16.09
CA ILE A 9 60.26 1.00 -15.12
C ILE A 9 59.00 0.80 -15.92
N ALA A 10 58.70 -0.47 -16.20
CA ALA A 10 57.42 -0.91 -16.74
C ALA A 10 56.35 -0.78 -15.64
N LEU A 11 55.31 0.05 -15.91
CA LEU A 11 54.15 0.22 -15.06
C LEU A 11 53.15 -0.93 -15.35
N PRO A 12 52.70 -1.72 -14.39
CA PRO A 12 51.67 -2.72 -14.65
C PRO A 12 50.31 -2.05 -14.82
N MET A 13 49.68 -2.35 -15.95
CA MET A 13 48.33 -1.95 -16.29
C MET A 13 47.35 -2.72 -15.41
N PHE A 14 46.83 -2.09 -14.34
CA PHE A 14 45.74 -2.63 -13.55
C PHE A 14 44.43 -2.53 -14.35
N LEU A 15 44.02 -3.70 -14.88
CA LEU A 15 42.70 -3.86 -15.46
C LEU A 15 41.69 -3.88 -14.31
N ALA A 16 41.03 -2.75 -14.01
CA ALA A 16 39.97 -2.68 -13.05
C ALA A 16 38.74 -3.39 -13.61
N LEU A 17 38.47 -4.57 -13.09
CA LEU A 17 37.24 -5.32 -13.31
C LEU A 17 36.12 -4.55 -12.60
N VAL A 18 35.38 -3.72 -13.35
CA VAL A 18 34.15 -3.10 -12.84
C VAL A 18 33.10 -4.20 -12.73
N ALA A 19 33.02 -4.80 -11.54
CA ALA A 19 31.89 -5.65 -11.20
C ALA A 19 30.62 -4.81 -11.22
N GLY A 20 29.77 -5.05 -12.22
CA GLY A 20 28.47 -4.41 -12.34
C GLY A 20 27.66 -4.65 -11.08
N VAL A 21 27.39 -3.59 -10.31
CA VAL A 21 26.46 -3.62 -9.18
C VAL A 21 25.07 -3.89 -9.78
N PRO A 22 24.37 -4.99 -9.43
CA PRO A 22 23.02 -5.20 -9.91
C PRO A 22 22.16 -4.05 -9.42
N ALA A 23 21.38 -3.45 -10.33
CA ALA A 23 20.47 -2.37 -10.03
C ALA A 23 19.37 -2.87 -9.06
N VAL A 24 19.60 -2.69 -7.76
CA VAL A 24 18.66 -3.04 -6.67
C VAL A 24 17.38 -2.19 -6.73
N GLY A 25 17.35 -1.13 -7.57
CA GLY A 25 16.23 -0.19 -7.63
C GLY A 25 15.00 -0.63 -8.44
N ALA A 26 15.07 -1.69 -9.26
CA ALA A 26 13.96 -2.07 -10.13
C ALA A 26 12.96 -3.04 -9.47
N GLN A 27 13.39 -3.81 -8.47
CA GLN A 27 12.59 -4.86 -7.84
C GLN A 27 11.56 -4.34 -6.83
N THR A 28 11.87 -3.24 -6.13
CA THR A 28 10.97 -2.64 -5.13
C THR A 28 9.81 -1.83 -5.75
N ARG A 29 9.85 -1.54 -7.04
CA ARG A 29 8.81 -0.73 -7.71
C ARG A 29 7.53 -1.53 -8.03
N GLN A 30 7.62 -2.85 -8.13
CA GLN A 30 6.49 -3.71 -8.52
C GLN A 30 5.49 -3.96 -7.36
N LEU A 31 5.94 -3.90 -6.11
CA LEU A 31 5.10 -4.16 -4.93
C LEU A 31 4.68 -2.86 -4.21
N ARG A 32 4.61 -1.75 -4.93
CA ARG A 32 4.10 -0.49 -4.37
C ARG A 32 2.59 -0.45 -4.44
N VAL A 33 1.97 0.02 -3.37
CA VAL A 33 0.56 0.43 -3.38
C VAL A 33 0.33 1.37 -4.57
N PRO A 34 -0.72 1.16 -5.39
CA PRO A 34 -1.09 2.10 -6.43
C PRO A 34 -1.26 3.52 -5.88
N GLU A 35 -0.70 4.51 -6.58
CA GLU A 35 -0.68 5.90 -6.11
C GLU A 35 -2.08 6.44 -5.78
N SER A 36 -3.09 6.07 -6.58
CA SER A 36 -4.47 6.48 -6.35
C SER A 36 -5.04 5.97 -5.03
N LEU A 37 -4.72 4.71 -4.64
CA LEU A 37 -5.16 4.13 -3.38
C LEU A 37 -4.40 4.73 -2.19
N HIS A 38 -3.10 4.96 -2.37
CA HIS A 38 -2.30 5.64 -1.36
C HIS A 38 -2.79 7.08 -1.08
N LEU A 39 -3.12 7.83 -2.13
CA LEU A 39 -3.69 9.17 -2.00
C LEU A 39 -5.06 9.15 -1.34
N GLU A 40 -5.91 8.20 -1.68
CA GLU A 40 -7.23 8.04 -1.06
C GLU A 40 -7.13 7.78 0.45
N HIS A 41 -6.29 6.82 0.89
CA HIS A 41 -6.02 6.57 2.31
C HIS A 41 -5.52 7.83 3.02
N LYS A 42 -4.54 8.54 2.42
CA LYS A 42 -4.01 9.78 2.96
C LYS A 42 -5.08 10.84 3.15
N GLU A 43 -5.94 11.06 2.15
CA GLU A 43 -7.03 12.02 2.24
C GLU A 43 -8.03 11.68 3.35
N ILE A 44 -8.39 10.38 3.49
CA ILE A 44 -9.26 9.91 4.56
C ILE A 44 -8.61 10.14 5.93
N HIS A 45 -7.34 9.78 6.09
CA HIS A 45 -6.58 10.03 7.31
C HIS A 45 -6.56 11.52 7.70
N GLU A 46 -6.26 12.39 6.76
CA GLU A 46 -6.20 13.84 7.01
C GLU A 46 -7.57 14.40 7.38
N ALA A 47 -8.64 13.97 6.69
CA ALA A 47 -10.01 14.42 7.00
C ALA A 47 -10.46 13.90 8.37
N LEU A 48 -10.18 12.64 8.69
CA LEU A 48 -10.49 12.08 10.00
C LEU A 48 -9.70 12.78 11.12
N ALA A 49 -8.42 13.05 10.92
CA ALA A 49 -7.60 13.79 11.87
C ALA A 49 -8.14 15.22 12.12
N ARG A 50 -8.72 15.88 11.11
CA ARG A 50 -9.44 17.15 11.30
C ARG A 50 -10.72 16.94 12.10
N ALA A 51 -11.52 15.93 11.75
CA ALA A 51 -12.78 15.63 12.43
C ALA A 51 -12.60 15.32 13.92
N THR A 52 -11.49 14.67 14.34
CA THR A 52 -11.20 14.41 15.76
C THR A 52 -11.05 15.68 16.62
N LYS A 53 -10.78 16.84 16.00
CA LYS A 53 -10.58 18.14 16.64
C LYS A 53 -11.86 18.98 16.70
N VAL A 54 -12.94 18.54 16.05
CA VAL A 54 -14.24 19.18 16.13
C VAL A 54 -14.79 19.02 17.55
N ALA A 55 -15.64 19.96 17.98
CA ALA A 55 -16.32 19.87 19.27
C ALA A 55 -17.19 18.60 19.36
N ASP A 56 -17.33 18.06 20.58
CA ASP A 56 -18.21 16.92 20.82
C ASP A 56 -19.70 17.29 20.53
N PRO A 57 -20.50 16.34 20.03
CA PRO A 57 -20.23 14.89 19.93
C PRO A 57 -19.45 14.45 18.68
N VAL A 58 -19.26 15.30 17.69
CA VAL A 58 -18.60 14.95 16.41
C VAL A 58 -17.17 14.47 16.63
N GLY A 59 -16.37 15.24 17.39
CA GLY A 59 -14.98 14.89 17.69
C GLY A 59 -14.86 13.59 18.46
N ALA A 60 -15.79 13.31 19.39
CA ALA A 60 -15.81 12.02 20.10
C ALA A 60 -16.06 10.84 19.16
N ALA A 61 -17.05 10.95 18.28
CA ALA A 61 -17.35 9.91 17.28
C ALA A 61 -16.18 9.71 16.29
N ALA A 62 -15.52 10.80 15.88
CA ALA A 62 -14.34 10.73 15.00
C ALA A 62 -13.16 10.01 15.69
N ARG A 63 -12.89 10.28 16.96
CA ARG A 63 -11.85 9.60 17.74
C ARG A 63 -12.15 8.11 17.92
N ASP A 64 -13.40 7.73 18.10
CA ASP A 64 -13.79 6.32 18.21
C ASP A 64 -13.66 5.59 16.88
N LEU A 65 -13.99 6.24 15.76
CA LEU A 65 -13.74 5.70 14.43
C LEU A 65 -12.24 5.54 14.16
N ALA A 66 -11.41 6.53 14.48
CA ALA A 66 -9.95 6.47 14.27
C ALA A 66 -9.31 5.25 14.96
N LYS A 67 -9.73 4.91 16.18
CA LYS A 67 -9.22 3.74 16.93
C LYS A 67 -9.36 2.41 16.18
N VAL A 68 -10.39 2.26 15.37
CA VAL A 68 -10.67 1.02 14.63
C VAL A 68 -10.19 1.09 13.18
N LEU A 69 -10.15 2.28 12.58
CA LEU A 69 -9.77 2.49 11.21
C LEU A 69 -8.23 2.47 11.01
N GLU A 70 -7.48 3.15 11.88
CA GLU A 70 -6.01 3.24 11.76
C GLU A 70 -5.31 1.88 11.69
N PRO A 71 -5.54 0.92 12.61
CA PRO A 71 -4.91 -0.39 12.53
C PRO A 71 -5.36 -1.20 11.30
N HIS A 72 -6.58 -0.99 10.82
CA HIS A 72 -7.11 -1.62 9.63
C HIS A 72 -6.38 -1.14 8.38
N PHE A 73 -6.25 0.16 8.16
CA PHE A 73 -5.51 0.75 7.06
C PHE A 73 -4.03 0.32 7.03
N VAL A 74 -3.38 0.29 8.20
CA VAL A 74 -2.00 -0.22 8.30
C VAL A 74 -1.92 -1.67 7.81
N ARG A 75 -2.92 -2.50 8.12
CA ARG A 75 -2.93 -3.89 7.66
C ARG A 75 -3.15 -4.02 6.17
N GLU A 76 -4.04 -3.24 5.60
CA GLU A 76 -4.29 -3.20 4.15
C GLU A 76 -3.05 -2.80 3.36
N GLU A 77 -2.36 -1.76 3.79
CA GLU A 77 -1.11 -1.31 3.18
C GLU A 77 0.01 -2.35 3.24
N GLN A 78 -0.06 -3.30 4.16
CA GLN A 78 0.91 -4.39 4.27
C GLN A 78 0.59 -5.58 3.36
N ILE A 79 -0.69 -5.96 3.20
CA ILE A 79 -1.04 -7.25 2.58
C ILE A 79 -2.05 -7.16 1.44
N ALA A 80 -2.92 -6.14 1.40
CA ALA A 80 -4.00 -6.06 0.44
C ALA A 80 -3.66 -5.14 -0.75
N LEU A 81 -3.12 -3.96 -0.49
CA LEU A 81 -2.91 -2.94 -1.51
C LEU A 81 -1.65 -3.15 -2.37
N PRO A 82 -0.48 -3.62 -1.85
CA PRO A 82 0.72 -3.75 -2.66
C PRO A 82 0.58 -4.71 -3.85
N PRO A 83 -0.12 -5.86 -3.75
CA PRO A 83 -0.36 -6.73 -4.91
C PRO A 83 -1.07 -6.05 -6.07
N LEU A 84 -1.92 -5.05 -5.81
CA LEU A 84 -2.66 -4.31 -6.84
C LEU A 84 -1.75 -3.48 -7.76
N GLY A 85 -0.55 -3.12 -7.32
CA GLY A 85 0.47 -2.50 -8.16
C GLY A 85 0.91 -3.37 -9.34
N LEU A 86 0.59 -4.66 -9.31
CA LEU A 86 0.88 -5.61 -10.38
C LEU A 86 -0.23 -5.74 -11.43
N LEU A 87 -1.41 -5.15 -11.22
CA LEU A 87 -2.54 -5.28 -12.16
C LEU A 87 -2.15 -4.84 -13.57
N ALA A 88 -1.57 -3.64 -13.73
CA ALA A 88 -1.16 -3.14 -15.02
C ALA A 88 -0.01 -3.94 -15.66
N PRO A 89 1.09 -4.31 -14.96
CA PRO A 89 2.09 -5.24 -15.47
C PRO A 89 1.51 -6.59 -15.90
N LEU A 90 0.65 -7.20 -15.08
CA LEU A 90 0.04 -8.48 -15.40
C LEU A 90 -0.88 -8.42 -16.63
N ALA A 91 -1.64 -7.33 -16.78
CA ALA A 91 -2.50 -7.09 -17.94
C ALA A 91 -1.71 -6.95 -19.25
N ARG A 92 -0.47 -6.44 -19.19
CA ARG A 92 0.43 -6.38 -20.36
C ARG A 92 1.18 -7.69 -20.62
N GLY A 93 1.09 -8.68 -19.74
CA GLY A 93 1.83 -9.93 -19.87
C GLY A 93 3.26 -9.86 -19.33
N ASP A 94 3.61 -8.82 -18.58
CA ASP A 94 4.96 -8.65 -18.01
C ASP A 94 5.29 -9.78 -17.02
N SER A 95 6.58 -10.13 -16.92
CA SER A 95 7.07 -11.07 -15.90
C SER A 95 7.09 -10.43 -14.51
N ILE A 96 6.88 -11.24 -13.47
CA ILE A 96 6.88 -10.81 -12.08
C ILE A 96 8.19 -11.24 -11.41
N ALA A 97 8.99 -10.27 -10.98
CA ALA A 97 10.32 -10.53 -10.43
C ALA A 97 10.30 -11.23 -9.07
N ASP A 98 9.36 -10.87 -8.18
CA ASP A 98 9.26 -11.43 -6.82
C ASP A 98 7.92 -12.10 -6.58
N ALA A 99 7.67 -13.17 -7.33
CA ALA A 99 6.46 -13.96 -7.21
C ALA A 99 6.25 -14.53 -5.79
N ARG A 100 7.31 -14.87 -5.08
CA ARG A 100 7.22 -15.41 -3.71
C ARG A 100 6.64 -14.38 -2.73
N ALA A 101 7.12 -13.15 -2.77
CA ALA A 101 6.60 -12.07 -1.91
C ALA A 101 5.13 -11.78 -2.22
N VAL A 102 4.76 -11.75 -3.51
CA VAL A 102 3.36 -11.57 -3.93
C VAL A 102 2.48 -12.67 -3.37
N LEU A 103 2.88 -13.93 -3.55
CA LEU A 103 2.11 -15.08 -3.04
C LEU A 103 1.98 -15.05 -1.52
N ALA A 104 3.05 -14.70 -0.79
CA ALA A 104 2.98 -14.57 0.67
C ALA A 104 1.94 -13.52 1.10
N MET A 105 1.92 -12.34 0.47
CA MET A 105 0.94 -11.28 0.78
C MET A 105 -0.49 -11.73 0.45
N THR A 106 -0.72 -12.26 -0.75
CA THR A 106 -2.07 -12.64 -1.19
C THR A 106 -2.62 -13.86 -0.47
N ASP A 107 -1.77 -14.81 -0.05
CA ASP A 107 -2.16 -15.94 0.80
C ASP A 107 -2.51 -15.47 2.22
N THR A 108 -1.73 -14.51 2.76
CA THR A 108 -2.04 -13.88 4.04
C THR A 108 -3.37 -13.12 3.97
N LEU A 109 -3.58 -12.30 2.93
CA LEU A 109 -4.85 -11.61 2.71
C LEU A 109 -6.02 -12.59 2.65
N ARG A 110 -5.89 -13.68 1.90
CA ARG A 110 -6.94 -14.70 1.78
C ARG A 110 -7.28 -15.33 3.14
N ALA A 111 -6.26 -15.62 3.94
CA ALA A 111 -6.46 -16.20 5.27
C ALA A 111 -7.12 -15.22 6.25
N GLU A 112 -6.79 -13.93 6.16
CA GLU A 112 -7.30 -12.87 7.03
C GLU A 112 -8.60 -12.21 6.53
N LEU A 113 -9.02 -12.49 5.29
CA LEU A 113 -10.19 -11.84 4.69
C LEU A 113 -11.45 -11.91 5.54
N PRO A 114 -11.82 -13.06 6.16
CA PRO A 114 -12.98 -13.10 7.07
C PRO A 114 -12.87 -12.12 8.24
N SER A 115 -11.67 -11.97 8.82
CA SER A 115 -11.41 -11.04 9.92
C SER A 115 -11.48 -9.58 9.46
N MET A 116 -10.95 -9.26 8.28
CA MET A 116 -11.01 -7.91 7.70
C MET A 116 -12.45 -7.49 7.40
N LEU A 117 -13.28 -8.42 6.89
CA LEU A 117 -14.70 -8.17 6.68
C LEU A 117 -15.48 -7.96 8.01
N GLU A 118 -15.11 -8.64 9.09
CA GLU A 118 -15.67 -8.35 10.41
C GLU A 118 -15.24 -6.98 10.94
N GLN A 119 -13.98 -6.58 10.70
CA GLN A 119 -13.51 -5.22 11.01
C GLN A 119 -14.32 -4.17 10.26
N HIS A 120 -14.62 -4.39 8.97
CA HIS A 120 -15.47 -3.49 8.19
C HIS A 120 -16.86 -3.29 8.81
N LYS A 121 -17.46 -4.32 9.42
CA LYS A 121 -18.75 -4.15 10.14
C LYS A 121 -18.61 -3.17 11.31
N VAL A 122 -17.51 -3.28 12.06
CA VAL A 122 -17.21 -2.35 13.17
C VAL A 122 -16.94 -0.94 12.67
N ILE A 123 -16.14 -0.80 11.61
CA ILE A 123 -15.83 0.48 10.97
C ILE A 123 -17.10 1.14 10.43
N ARG A 124 -17.96 0.40 9.71
CA ARG A 124 -19.25 0.91 9.23
C ARG A 124 -20.15 1.39 10.36
N ALA A 125 -20.24 0.65 11.46
CA ALA A 125 -21.02 1.08 12.62
C ALA A 125 -20.47 2.37 13.25
N ALA A 126 -19.14 2.53 13.33
CA ALA A 126 -18.50 3.74 13.82
C ALA A 126 -18.70 4.93 12.84
N THR A 127 -18.61 4.67 11.53
CA THR A 127 -18.85 5.67 10.47
C THR A 127 -20.31 6.17 10.50
N MET A 128 -21.27 5.27 10.74
CA MET A 128 -22.68 5.69 10.90
C MET A 128 -22.87 6.63 12.10
N ARG A 129 -22.27 6.32 13.25
CA ARG A 129 -22.33 7.21 14.44
C ARG A 129 -21.68 8.55 14.16
N LEU A 130 -20.56 8.59 13.45
CA LEU A 130 -19.92 9.83 13.03
C LEU A 130 -20.85 10.66 12.13
N ARG A 131 -21.50 10.03 11.15
CA ARG A 131 -22.45 10.68 10.25
C ARG A 131 -23.64 11.27 10.99
N GLU A 132 -24.22 10.51 11.92
CA GLU A 132 -25.35 10.97 12.75
C GLU A 132 -24.97 12.19 13.60
N ALA A 133 -23.79 12.15 14.24
CA ALA A 133 -23.27 13.28 15.02
C ALA A 133 -23.02 14.52 14.13
N ALA A 134 -22.42 14.32 12.95
CA ALA A 134 -22.16 15.38 11.99
C ALA A 134 -23.46 16.01 11.47
N HIS A 135 -24.45 15.19 11.13
CA HIS A 135 -25.77 15.65 10.69
C HIS A 135 -26.47 16.51 11.76
N ALA A 136 -26.50 16.03 13.01
CA ALA A 136 -27.08 16.79 14.13
C ALA A 136 -26.35 18.12 14.36
N ALA A 137 -25.03 18.16 14.15
CA ALA A 137 -24.21 19.37 14.26
C ALA A 137 -24.23 20.25 12.99
N ARG A 138 -24.88 19.82 11.92
CA ARG A 138 -24.86 20.46 10.57
C ARG A 138 -23.44 20.64 10.04
N ASN A 139 -22.59 19.66 10.25
CA ASN A 139 -21.21 19.66 9.78
C ASN A 139 -21.09 18.87 8.47
N ALA A 140 -21.32 19.56 7.35
CA ALA A 140 -21.32 18.95 6.02
C ALA A 140 -19.97 18.32 5.62
N GLU A 141 -18.83 18.88 6.08
CA GLU A 141 -17.51 18.30 5.78
C GLU A 141 -17.35 16.90 6.40
N VAL A 142 -17.81 16.71 7.64
CA VAL A 142 -17.73 15.42 8.32
C VAL A 142 -18.80 14.44 7.82
N GLU A 143 -19.98 14.93 7.39
CA GLU A 143 -20.97 14.08 6.69
C GLU A 143 -20.39 13.51 5.39
N GLU A 144 -19.69 14.33 4.60
CA GLU A 144 -19.03 13.91 3.36
C GLU A 144 -17.91 12.89 3.63
N LEU A 145 -17.09 13.11 4.67
CA LEU A 145 -16.10 12.13 5.12
C LEU A 145 -16.75 10.78 5.43
N ALA A 146 -17.84 10.78 6.18
CA ALA A 146 -18.55 9.54 6.52
C ALA A 146 -19.13 8.84 5.28
N HIS A 147 -19.62 9.59 4.30
CA HIS A 147 -20.08 9.06 3.02
C HIS A 147 -18.90 8.43 2.22
N LYS A 148 -17.79 9.16 2.11
CA LYS A 148 -16.58 8.68 1.44
C LYS A 148 -16.08 7.38 2.05
N LEU A 149 -16.03 7.27 3.38
CA LEU A 149 -15.62 6.05 4.09
C LEU A 149 -16.55 4.87 3.83
N ALA A 150 -17.86 5.10 3.75
CA ALA A 150 -18.81 4.02 3.45
C ALA A 150 -18.59 3.45 2.03
N LEU A 151 -18.36 4.32 1.04
CA LEU A 151 -18.05 3.91 -0.34
C LEU A 151 -16.69 3.24 -0.46
N HIS A 152 -15.69 3.74 0.27
CA HIS A 152 -14.35 3.16 0.33
C HIS A 152 -14.40 1.70 0.81
N ALA A 153 -15.02 1.43 1.97
CA ALA A 153 -15.15 0.08 2.50
C ALA A 153 -15.95 -0.85 1.56
N GLN A 154 -16.96 -0.34 0.86
CA GLN A 154 -17.70 -1.10 -0.14
C GLN A 154 -16.81 -1.45 -1.34
N ASN A 155 -16.04 -0.49 -1.86
CA ASN A 155 -15.12 -0.70 -2.98
C ASN A 155 -14.05 -1.74 -2.63
N GLU A 156 -13.57 -1.76 -1.40
CA GLU A 156 -12.60 -2.76 -0.94
C GLU A 156 -13.19 -4.15 -0.93
N GLU A 157 -14.39 -4.34 -0.42
CA GLU A 157 -15.07 -5.63 -0.38
C GLU A 157 -15.42 -6.16 -1.76
N GLU A 158 -15.88 -5.28 -2.66
CA GLU A 158 -16.39 -5.69 -3.97
C GLU A 158 -15.31 -5.76 -5.05
N VAL A 159 -14.24 -4.96 -4.93
CA VAL A 159 -13.25 -4.81 -6.01
C VAL A 159 -11.83 -5.04 -5.52
N THR A 160 -11.38 -4.29 -4.50
CA THR A 160 -9.97 -4.21 -4.14
C THR A 160 -9.44 -5.54 -3.59
N TYR A 161 -10.11 -6.13 -2.60
CA TYR A 161 -9.69 -7.43 -2.04
C TYR A 161 -9.81 -8.58 -3.04
N PRO A 162 -10.93 -8.73 -3.77
CA PRO A 162 -11.00 -9.73 -4.84
C PRO A 162 -9.90 -9.58 -5.88
N ALA A 163 -9.60 -8.35 -6.32
CA ALA A 163 -8.54 -8.11 -7.30
C ALA A 163 -7.16 -8.49 -6.75
N ALA A 164 -6.85 -8.15 -5.49
CA ALA A 164 -5.59 -8.53 -4.86
C ALA A 164 -5.44 -10.06 -4.76
N VAL A 165 -6.49 -10.78 -4.38
CA VAL A 165 -6.50 -12.25 -4.36
C VAL A 165 -6.31 -12.83 -5.77
N LEU A 166 -6.96 -12.26 -6.81
CA LEU A 166 -6.79 -12.68 -8.20
C LEU A 166 -5.36 -12.46 -8.71
N VAL A 167 -4.68 -11.38 -8.30
CA VAL A 167 -3.25 -11.20 -8.61
C VAL A 167 -2.44 -12.40 -8.12
N GLY A 168 -2.66 -12.87 -6.90
CA GLY A 168 -2.01 -14.07 -6.37
C GLY A 168 -2.26 -15.32 -7.21
N GLU A 169 -3.52 -15.54 -7.63
CA GLU A 169 -3.87 -16.70 -8.46
C GLU A 169 -3.19 -16.64 -9.84
N ILE A 170 -3.15 -15.48 -10.48
CA ILE A 170 -2.47 -15.31 -11.77
C ILE A 170 -0.98 -15.59 -11.63
N VAL A 171 -0.33 -15.04 -10.58
CA VAL A 171 1.09 -15.28 -10.32
C VAL A 171 1.36 -16.76 -10.06
N ARG A 172 0.54 -17.44 -9.27
CA ARG A 172 0.64 -18.88 -8.97
C ARG A 172 0.54 -19.74 -10.24
N ASN A 173 -0.40 -19.42 -11.12
CA ASN A 173 -0.62 -20.18 -12.36
C ASN A 173 0.51 -19.98 -13.38
N ARG A 174 1.20 -18.84 -13.37
CA ARG A 174 2.35 -18.57 -14.24
C ARG A 174 3.64 -19.30 -13.79
N GLN A 175 3.66 -19.87 -12.58
CA GLN A 175 4.80 -20.63 -12.06
C GLN A 175 4.68 -22.14 -12.25
N ARG A 176 3.55 -22.63 -12.74
CA ARG A 176 3.29 -24.03 -13.09
C ARG A 176 3.74 -24.32 -14.52
#